data_8728deecbd405bf5a8e380721bd0e27f
#
_entry.id   8728deecbd405bf5a8e380721bd0e27f
#
_cell.length_a   1.000
_cell.length_b   1.000
_cell.length_c   1.000
_cell.angle_alpha   90.00
_cell.angle_beta   90.00
_cell.angle_gamma   90.00
#
_symmetry.space_group_name_H-M   'P 1'
#
loop_
_entity.id
_entity.type
_entity.pdbx_description
1 polymer ?
#
loop_
_entity_poly.entity_id
_entity_poly.type
_entity_poly.pdbx_seq_one_letter_code
_entity_poly.pdbx_strand_id
1 'polypeptide(L)'
;MSVVFRAIPLVMGVICIAFGWYVVAGAPEADHFVAGHVTIALAAICYALFTTAATIIRQLISRYSRAWQFILPLTGYTAALIAVVYGIVILTRGAEPQYVVAGHVIVGIGLISACVSTVAASSTRFTLIPVNAARTPEDEPPDEAYSPVTGKALIAVPALCALAGFVYAFALMAKGGGTSAEGGAYYTAGHVLFGLAAICASLIALVASIVRQVRNSFGEPERYRWGWLVIVMGTIDILLGAYVLASSDHPYRIAPGCILIGLGLVCYSILSKALLLALVWRQSFTPMIPVVTALACLFFGAFLFEAAVTDPSFFIPARVLVGLGAVCFTLFSIVSILEEGTSS
;
A
#
# COMPACT_ATOMS: atom_id res chain seq x y z
N MET A 1 24.03 -1.08 -8.65
CA MET A 1 22.64 -0.71 -8.36
C MET A 1 22.16 0.41 -9.24
N SER A 2 21.19 0.17 -10.06
CA SER A 2 20.78 1.13 -11.08
C SER A 2 19.99 2.27 -10.45
N VAL A 3 20.37 3.50 -10.80
CA VAL A 3 19.65 4.75 -10.44
C VAL A 3 18.17 4.67 -10.85
N VAL A 4 17.87 3.86 -11.86
CA VAL A 4 16.55 3.63 -12.40
C VAL A 4 15.58 3.08 -11.34
N PHE A 5 15.93 2.02 -10.62
CA PHE A 5 15.03 1.43 -9.60
C PHE A 5 14.69 2.41 -8.48
N ARG A 6 15.61 3.30 -8.13
CA ARG A 6 15.37 4.33 -7.13
C ARG A 6 14.37 5.39 -7.61
N ALA A 7 14.35 5.69 -8.90
CA ALA A 7 13.49 6.72 -9.47
C ALA A 7 12.04 6.24 -9.70
N ILE A 8 11.82 4.94 -9.89
CA ILE A 8 10.49 4.39 -10.22
C ILE A 8 9.39 4.87 -9.26
N PRO A 9 9.53 4.81 -7.92
CA PRO A 9 8.46 5.25 -7.04
C PRO A 9 8.12 6.74 -7.18
N LEU A 10 9.12 7.60 -7.40
CA LEU A 10 8.88 9.03 -7.63
C LEU A 10 8.18 9.27 -8.97
N VAL A 11 8.61 8.58 -10.02
CA VAL A 11 7.99 8.69 -11.35
C VAL A 11 6.54 8.25 -11.30
N MET A 12 6.25 7.13 -10.63
CA MET A 12 4.87 6.65 -10.46
C MET A 12 4.03 7.62 -9.62
N GLY A 13 4.60 8.22 -8.58
CA GLY A 13 3.93 9.26 -7.82
C GLY A 13 3.58 10.48 -8.67
N VAL A 14 4.51 10.95 -9.50
CA VAL A 14 4.25 12.06 -10.45
C VAL A 14 3.17 11.67 -11.46
N ILE A 15 3.20 10.45 -11.98
CA ILE A 15 2.16 9.94 -12.90
C ILE A 15 0.80 9.94 -12.20
N CYS A 16 0.70 9.47 -10.95
CA CYS A 16 -0.55 9.50 -10.18
C CYS A 16 -1.08 10.94 -10.01
N ILE A 17 -0.21 11.90 -9.70
CA ILE A 17 -0.61 13.30 -9.58
C ILE A 17 -1.07 13.86 -10.93
N ALA A 18 -0.28 13.69 -11.99
CA ALA A 18 -0.58 14.21 -13.31
C ALA A 18 -1.87 13.61 -13.89
N PHE A 19 -2.02 12.30 -13.80
CA PHE A 19 -3.21 11.60 -14.26
C PHE A 19 -4.45 11.97 -13.45
N GLY A 20 -4.33 11.99 -12.11
CA GLY A 20 -5.44 12.38 -11.25
C GLY A 20 -5.86 13.84 -11.48
N TRP A 21 -4.89 14.75 -11.68
CA TRP A 21 -5.18 16.13 -12.05
C TRP A 21 -5.89 16.24 -13.41
N TYR A 22 -5.41 15.49 -14.40
CA TYR A 22 -6.06 15.41 -15.72
C TYR A 22 -7.52 14.97 -15.60
N VAL A 23 -7.80 13.97 -14.74
CA VAL A 23 -9.16 13.49 -14.49
C VAL A 23 -10.02 14.56 -13.81
N VAL A 24 -9.52 15.24 -12.78
CA VAL A 24 -10.25 16.33 -12.09
C VAL A 24 -10.54 17.49 -13.04
N ALA A 25 -9.58 17.85 -13.90
CA ALA A 25 -9.73 18.96 -14.85
C ALA A 25 -10.66 18.63 -16.03
N GLY A 26 -10.95 17.35 -16.27
CA GLY A 26 -11.71 16.89 -17.43
C GLY A 26 -13.19 17.28 -17.41
N ALA A 27 -13.83 17.25 -16.23
CA ALA A 27 -15.20 17.71 -16.06
C ALA A 27 -15.52 17.98 -14.57
N PRO A 28 -16.46 18.87 -14.26
CA PRO A 28 -16.87 19.19 -12.88
C PRO A 28 -17.82 18.14 -12.26
N GLU A 29 -17.86 16.93 -12.81
CA GLU A 29 -18.75 15.86 -12.38
C GLU A 29 -18.22 15.15 -11.12
N ALA A 30 -19.15 14.61 -10.33
CA ALA A 30 -18.87 13.90 -9.08
C ALA A 30 -17.85 12.76 -9.26
N ASP A 31 -17.98 11.99 -10.35
CA ASP A 31 -17.12 10.83 -10.63
C ASP A 31 -15.70 11.26 -10.99
N HIS A 32 -15.53 12.36 -11.71
CA HIS A 32 -14.21 12.97 -12.00
C HIS A 32 -13.55 13.47 -10.72
N PHE A 33 -14.33 14.06 -9.82
CA PHE A 33 -13.85 14.50 -8.52
C PHE A 33 -13.31 13.31 -7.73
N VAL A 34 -14.11 12.26 -7.53
CA VAL A 34 -13.71 11.08 -6.75
C VAL A 34 -12.49 10.40 -7.36
N ALA A 35 -12.57 10.03 -8.64
CA ALA A 35 -11.50 9.29 -9.30
C ALA A 35 -10.19 10.06 -9.32
N GLY A 36 -10.23 11.36 -9.61
CA GLY A 36 -9.04 12.19 -9.71
C GLY A 36 -8.38 12.43 -8.34
N HIS A 37 -9.16 12.81 -7.31
CA HIS A 37 -8.61 13.08 -5.99
C HIS A 37 -8.06 11.81 -5.31
N VAL A 38 -8.73 10.66 -5.48
CA VAL A 38 -8.22 9.37 -4.99
C VAL A 38 -6.91 9.01 -5.69
N THR A 39 -6.85 9.18 -7.01
CA THR A 39 -5.62 8.89 -7.78
C THR A 39 -4.46 9.81 -7.37
N ILE A 40 -4.70 11.12 -7.16
CA ILE A 40 -3.69 12.04 -6.61
C ILE A 40 -3.20 11.56 -5.25
N ALA A 41 -4.09 11.12 -4.37
CA ALA A 41 -3.73 10.66 -3.03
C ALA A 41 -2.85 9.40 -3.06
N LEU A 42 -2.97 8.51 -4.06
CA LEU A 42 -2.10 7.34 -4.22
C LEU A 42 -0.62 7.73 -4.38
N ALA A 43 -0.31 8.96 -4.81
CA ALA A 43 1.06 9.47 -4.84
C ALA A 43 1.71 9.50 -3.45
N ALA A 44 0.93 9.63 -2.37
CA ALA A 44 1.47 9.57 -1.00
C ALA A 44 2.02 8.17 -0.68
N ILE A 45 1.37 7.09 -1.16
CA ILE A 45 1.87 5.73 -1.04
C ILE A 45 3.16 5.57 -1.86
N CYS A 46 3.17 6.05 -3.11
CA CYS A 46 4.36 6.00 -3.96
C CYS A 46 5.54 6.74 -3.32
N TYR A 47 5.30 7.90 -2.71
CA TYR A 47 6.34 8.65 -2.00
C TYR A 47 6.82 7.92 -0.73
N ALA A 48 5.93 7.35 0.07
CA ALA A 48 6.31 6.53 1.22
C ALA A 48 7.14 5.29 0.79
N LEU A 49 6.81 4.67 -0.34
CA LEU A 49 7.59 3.60 -0.95
C LEU A 49 8.97 4.10 -1.43
N PHE A 50 9.07 5.32 -1.97
CA PHE A 50 10.35 5.93 -2.30
C PHE A 50 11.23 6.08 -1.06
N THR A 51 10.68 6.56 0.07
CA THR A 51 11.45 6.69 1.32
C THR A 51 11.94 5.34 1.83
N THR A 52 11.13 4.28 1.66
CA THR A 52 11.52 2.90 1.98
C THR A 52 12.67 2.42 1.08
N ALA A 53 12.55 2.60 -0.23
CA ALA A 53 13.61 2.25 -1.19
C ALA A 53 14.90 3.01 -0.91
N ALA A 54 14.82 4.32 -0.66
CA ALA A 54 15.98 5.15 -0.34
C ALA A 54 16.66 4.74 0.97
N THR A 55 15.89 4.32 1.98
CA THR A 55 16.40 3.81 3.24
C THR A 55 17.19 2.51 3.02
N ILE A 56 16.61 1.55 2.29
CA ILE A 56 17.23 0.26 2.00
C ILE A 56 18.53 0.45 1.19
N ILE A 57 18.51 1.27 0.13
CA ILE A 57 19.71 1.53 -0.69
C ILE A 57 20.84 2.10 0.16
N ARG A 58 20.55 3.06 1.06
CA ARG A 58 21.59 3.63 1.92
C ARG A 58 22.26 2.60 2.81
N GLN A 59 21.51 1.61 3.25
CA GLN A 59 22.06 0.52 4.04
C GLN A 59 22.93 -0.42 3.21
N LEU A 60 22.49 -0.76 2.01
CA LEU A 60 23.25 -1.60 1.08
C LEU A 60 24.62 -1.00 0.71
N ILE A 61 24.69 0.34 0.58
CA ILE A 61 25.96 1.02 0.25
C ILE A 61 26.75 1.46 1.49
N SER A 62 26.40 0.97 2.67
CA SER A 62 27.04 1.28 3.96
C SER A 62 27.19 2.79 4.24
N ARG A 63 26.34 3.63 3.66
CA ARG A 63 26.34 5.08 3.92
C ARG A 63 25.40 5.43 5.05
N TYR A 64 25.78 5.05 6.25
CA TYR A 64 25.04 5.42 7.46
C TYR A 64 25.29 6.88 7.81
N SER A 65 24.24 7.69 7.80
CA SER A 65 24.21 8.96 8.49
C SER A 65 23.05 8.94 9.47
N ARG A 66 23.32 9.20 10.75
CA ARG A 66 22.32 9.23 11.82
C ARG A 66 21.13 10.14 11.46
N ALA A 67 21.41 11.28 10.81
CA ALA A 67 20.37 12.21 10.38
C ALA A 67 19.41 11.59 9.35
N TRP A 68 19.95 10.93 8.32
CA TRP A 68 19.14 10.37 7.24
C TRP A 68 18.28 9.17 7.66
N GLN A 69 18.67 8.45 8.73
CA GLN A 69 17.88 7.37 9.30
C GLN A 69 16.54 7.89 9.86
N PHE A 70 16.49 9.15 10.30
CA PHE A 70 15.27 9.79 10.79
C PHE A 70 14.56 10.59 9.70
N ILE A 71 15.30 11.32 8.87
CA ILE A 71 14.72 12.22 7.85
C ILE A 71 13.85 11.44 6.85
N LEU A 72 14.35 10.32 6.30
CA LEU A 72 13.60 9.57 5.28
C LEU A 72 12.26 9.03 5.80
N PRO A 73 12.18 8.28 6.91
CA PRO A 73 10.90 7.87 7.45
C PRO A 73 10.00 9.05 7.83
N LEU A 74 10.57 10.11 8.40
CA LEU A 74 9.83 11.30 8.80
C LEU A 74 9.14 11.97 7.61
N THR A 75 9.82 12.11 6.46
CA THR A 75 9.19 12.67 5.25
C THR A 75 8.08 11.77 4.72
N GLY A 76 8.21 10.45 4.85
CA GLY A 76 7.13 9.51 4.54
C GLY A 76 5.91 9.68 5.45
N TYR A 77 6.11 9.82 6.77
CA TYR A 77 5.03 10.12 7.71
C TYR A 77 4.40 11.50 7.44
N THR A 78 5.19 12.49 7.02
CA THR A 78 4.66 13.80 6.62
C THR A 78 3.73 13.68 5.41
N ALA A 79 4.09 12.90 4.40
CA ALA A 79 3.21 12.63 3.26
C ALA A 79 1.93 11.91 3.68
N ALA A 80 2.03 10.95 4.61
CA ALA A 80 0.87 10.28 5.19
C ALA A 80 -0.06 11.25 5.91
N LEU A 81 0.50 12.14 6.73
CA LEU A 81 -0.26 13.17 7.44
C LEU A 81 -0.95 14.14 6.47
N ILE A 82 -0.25 14.57 5.42
CA ILE A 82 -0.83 15.43 4.36
C ILE A 82 -2.03 14.72 3.71
N ALA A 83 -1.92 13.42 3.39
CA ALA A 83 -3.04 12.66 2.83
C ALA A 83 -4.22 12.57 3.79
N VAL A 84 -3.99 12.29 5.09
CA VAL A 84 -5.06 12.25 6.10
C VAL A 84 -5.74 13.62 6.23
N VAL A 85 -4.98 14.69 6.38
CA VAL A 85 -5.51 16.06 6.50
C VAL A 85 -6.30 16.43 5.23
N TYR A 86 -5.77 16.07 4.06
CA TYR A 86 -6.45 16.32 2.79
C TYR A 86 -7.80 15.60 2.72
N GLY A 87 -7.86 14.31 3.10
CA GLY A 87 -9.13 13.56 3.18
C GLY A 87 -10.12 14.20 4.15
N ILE A 88 -9.65 14.62 5.34
CA ILE A 88 -10.49 15.32 6.33
C ILE A 88 -11.02 16.65 5.74
N VAL A 89 -10.17 17.44 5.08
CA VAL A 89 -10.60 18.69 4.44
C VAL A 89 -11.68 18.45 3.38
N ILE A 90 -11.57 17.36 2.61
CA ILE A 90 -12.63 16.99 1.65
C ILE A 90 -13.93 16.66 2.39
N LEU A 91 -13.88 15.88 3.48
CA LEU A 91 -15.05 15.53 4.29
C LEU A 91 -15.76 16.76 4.89
N THR A 92 -15.01 17.84 5.21
CA THR A 92 -15.60 19.06 5.75
C THR A 92 -16.32 19.93 4.70
N ARG A 93 -16.19 19.63 3.39
CA ARG A 93 -16.86 20.39 2.32
C ARG A 93 -18.36 20.17 2.26
N GLY A 94 -18.86 19.03 2.77
CA GLY A 94 -20.29 18.74 2.81
C GLY A 94 -20.60 17.25 2.86
N ALA A 95 -21.90 16.93 2.92
CA ALA A 95 -22.41 15.57 2.94
C ALA A 95 -22.69 15.00 1.52
N GLU A 96 -22.27 15.70 0.47
CA GLU A 96 -22.46 15.21 -0.90
C GLU A 96 -21.68 13.90 -1.13
N PRO A 97 -22.23 12.94 -1.89
CA PRO A 97 -21.67 11.62 -2.09
C PRO A 97 -20.19 11.61 -2.50
N GLN A 98 -19.77 12.54 -3.36
CA GLN A 98 -18.40 12.64 -3.83
C GLN A 98 -17.41 13.00 -2.71
N TYR A 99 -17.79 13.88 -1.79
CA TYR A 99 -16.93 14.26 -0.67
C TYR A 99 -16.84 13.14 0.34
N VAL A 100 -17.92 12.42 0.58
CA VAL A 100 -17.97 11.26 1.47
C VAL A 100 -17.03 10.16 0.94
N VAL A 101 -17.20 9.75 -0.32
CA VAL A 101 -16.38 8.68 -0.90
C VAL A 101 -14.90 9.09 -0.95
N ALA A 102 -14.59 10.22 -1.60
CA ALA A 102 -13.22 10.65 -1.78
C ALA A 102 -12.51 10.87 -0.44
N GLY A 103 -13.15 11.58 0.50
CA GLY A 103 -12.55 11.91 1.78
C GLY A 103 -12.20 10.68 2.62
N HIS A 104 -13.13 9.72 2.76
CA HIS A 104 -12.88 8.49 3.53
C HIS A 104 -11.79 7.63 2.89
N VAL A 105 -11.81 7.47 1.57
CA VAL A 105 -10.80 6.69 0.84
C VAL A 105 -9.41 7.33 0.97
N ILE A 106 -9.32 8.65 0.85
CA ILE A 106 -8.04 9.39 0.99
C ILE A 106 -7.48 9.28 2.41
N VAL A 107 -8.33 9.33 3.45
CA VAL A 107 -7.90 9.05 4.83
C VAL A 107 -7.31 7.63 4.93
N GLY A 108 -7.98 6.62 4.36
CA GLY A 108 -7.46 5.25 4.30
C GLY A 108 -6.11 5.14 3.58
N ILE A 109 -5.92 5.86 2.47
CA ILE A 109 -4.63 5.94 1.75
C ILE A 109 -3.55 6.56 2.66
N GLY A 110 -3.89 7.58 3.45
CA GLY A 110 -2.99 8.16 4.44
C GLY A 110 -2.55 7.15 5.50
N LEU A 111 -3.47 6.28 5.99
CA LEU A 111 -3.13 5.21 6.93
C LEU A 111 -2.16 4.20 6.31
N ILE A 112 -2.37 3.79 5.06
CA ILE A 112 -1.42 2.92 4.34
C ILE A 112 -0.07 3.60 4.22
N SER A 113 -0.03 4.88 3.84
CA SER A 113 1.21 5.63 3.71
C SER A 113 1.99 5.70 5.03
N ALA A 114 1.29 5.82 6.18
CA ALA A 114 1.89 5.73 7.50
C ALA A 114 2.47 4.33 7.78
N CYS A 115 1.75 3.26 7.43
CA CYS A 115 2.23 1.89 7.56
C CYS A 115 3.48 1.65 6.71
N VAL A 116 3.51 2.12 5.46
CA VAL A 116 4.69 2.04 4.57
C VAL A 116 5.86 2.84 5.13
N SER A 117 5.63 4.02 5.69
CA SER A 117 6.66 4.82 6.36
C SER A 117 7.21 4.10 7.59
N THR A 118 6.39 3.27 8.27
CA THR A 118 6.84 2.40 9.36
C THR A 118 7.75 1.28 8.84
N VAL A 119 7.49 0.75 7.63
CA VAL A 119 8.44 -0.18 6.97
C VAL A 119 9.79 0.52 6.74
N ALA A 120 9.80 1.77 6.25
CA ALA A 120 11.03 2.55 6.12
C ALA A 120 11.73 2.73 7.48
N ALA A 121 11.00 3.11 8.53
CA ALA A 121 11.54 3.29 9.87
C ALA A 121 12.11 1.99 10.45
N SER A 122 11.44 0.86 10.26
CA SER A 122 11.94 -0.45 10.70
C SER A 122 13.17 -0.89 9.90
N SER A 123 13.28 -0.49 8.64
CA SER A 123 14.42 -0.84 7.78
C SER A 123 15.68 -0.03 8.09
N THR A 124 15.64 1.04 8.88
CA THR A 124 16.81 1.88 9.17
C THR A 124 17.94 1.15 9.91
N ARG A 125 17.65 0.02 10.53
CA ARG A 125 18.63 -0.82 11.26
C ARG A 125 18.77 -2.22 10.66
N PHE A 126 18.19 -2.44 9.49
CA PHE A 126 18.26 -3.69 8.78
C PHE A 126 19.59 -3.79 8.03
N THR A 127 20.54 -4.54 8.54
CA THR A 127 21.77 -4.89 7.83
C THR A 127 21.50 -6.09 6.94
N LEU A 128 21.47 -5.89 5.63
CA LEU A 128 21.49 -6.97 4.64
C LEU A 128 22.92 -7.52 4.60
N ILE A 129 23.24 -8.44 5.52
CA ILE A 129 24.49 -9.19 5.44
C ILE A 129 24.25 -10.31 4.44
N PRO A 130 25.10 -10.46 3.40
CA PRO A 130 25.05 -11.61 2.52
C PRO A 130 25.07 -12.89 3.36
N VAL A 131 24.14 -13.80 3.12
CA VAL A 131 23.98 -15.03 3.91
C VAL A 131 25.25 -15.90 3.91
N ASN A 132 26.18 -15.65 2.98
CA ASN A 132 27.42 -16.37 2.80
C ASN A 132 28.67 -15.60 3.31
N ALA A 133 28.55 -14.38 3.80
CA ALA A 133 29.66 -13.68 4.42
C ALA A 133 29.83 -14.21 5.85
N ALA A 134 30.96 -14.83 6.14
CA ALA A 134 31.34 -15.15 7.51
C ALA A 134 31.39 -13.83 8.29
N ARG A 135 30.51 -13.67 9.30
CA ARG A 135 30.51 -12.50 10.17
C ARG A 135 31.85 -12.47 10.90
N THR A 136 32.62 -11.42 10.65
CA THR A 136 33.73 -11.11 11.55
C THR A 136 33.19 -10.39 12.78
N PRO A 137 33.82 -10.49 13.96
CA PRO A 137 33.39 -9.75 15.15
C PRO A 137 33.34 -8.23 14.96
N GLU A 138 34.00 -7.69 13.93
CA GLU A 138 33.98 -6.28 13.53
C GLU A 138 32.74 -5.90 12.72
N ASP A 139 32.05 -6.90 12.13
CA ASP A 139 30.80 -6.71 11.37
C ASP A 139 29.54 -6.82 12.27
N GLU A 140 29.71 -7.03 13.57
CA GLU A 140 28.62 -6.89 14.50
C GLU A 140 28.15 -5.43 14.49
N PRO A 141 26.89 -5.16 14.07
CA PRO A 141 26.36 -3.82 14.23
C PRO A 141 26.49 -3.46 15.72
N PRO A 142 26.99 -2.26 16.04
CA PRO A 142 27.07 -1.83 17.43
C PRO A 142 25.70 -2.10 18.09
N ASP A 143 25.64 -2.35 19.38
CA ASP A 143 24.51 -2.76 20.25
C ASP A 143 23.17 -1.98 20.06
N GLU A 144 22.96 -1.41 18.91
CA GLU A 144 21.80 -0.62 18.49
C GLU A 144 20.65 -1.44 17.89
N ALA A 145 20.56 -2.73 18.18
CA ALA A 145 19.32 -3.46 17.94
C ALA A 145 18.16 -2.70 18.62
N TYR A 146 17.03 -2.56 17.94
CA TYR A 146 15.86 -1.92 18.54
C TYR A 146 15.65 -2.44 19.97
N SER A 147 15.39 -1.53 20.91
CA SER A 147 14.89 -1.97 22.21
C SER A 147 13.60 -2.80 21.99
N PRO A 148 13.31 -3.77 22.85
CA PRO A 148 12.08 -4.55 22.76
C PRO A 148 10.83 -3.66 22.66
N VAL A 149 10.84 -2.51 23.33
CA VAL A 149 9.75 -1.52 23.32
C VAL A 149 9.61 -0.88 21.94
N THR A 150 10.72 -0.41 21.34
CA THR A 150 10.72 0.20 20.00
C THR A 150 10.24 -0.79 18.94
N GLY A 151 10.71 -2.05 18.98
CA GLY A 151 10.27 -3.07 18.04
C GLY A 151 8.77 -3.35 18.15
N LYS A 152 8.22 -3.44 19.36
CA LYS A 152 6.76 -3.60 19.57
C LYS A 152 5.99 -2.37 19.10
N ALA A 153 6.49 -1.16 19.35
CA ALA A 153 5.86 0.08 18.91
C ALA A 153 5.79 0.17 17.37
N LEU A 154 6.85 -0.22 16.66
CA LEU A 154 6.85 -0.25 15.20
C LEU A 154 5.80 -1.24 14.65
N ILE A 155 5.66 -2.44 15.21
CA ILE A 155 4.65 -3.41 14.80
C ILE A 155 3.23 -2.92 15.16
N ALA A 156 3.08 -2.19 16.26
CA ALA A 156 1.79 -1.68 16.70
C ALA A 156 1.20 -0.65 15.73
N VAL A 157 2.02 0.15 15.02
CA VAL A 157 1.51 1.17 14.08
C VAL A 157 0.63 0.55 12.99
N PRO A 158 1.10 -0.38 12.14
CA PRO A 158 0.25 -0.98 11.12
C PRO A 158 -0.89 -1.81 11.71
N ALA A 159 -0.72 -2.42 12.89
CA ALA A 159 -1.79 -3.15 13.57
C ALA A 159 -2.93 -2.22 14.02
N LEU A 160 -2.61 -1.06 14.59
CA LEU A 160 -3.60 -0.06 14.98
C LEU A 160 -4.27 0.58 13.76
N CYS A 161 -3.52 0.86 12.70
CA CYS A 161 -4.08 1.37 11.44
C CYS A 161 -5.05 0.36 10.82
N ALA A 162 -4.70 -0.93 10.79
CA ALA A 162 -5.58 -1.99 10.30
C ALA A 162 -6.85 -2.11 11.14
N LEU A 163 -6.71 -2.17 12.47
CA LEU A 163 -7.84 -2.27 13.38
C LEU A 163 -8.78 -1.06 13.25
N ALA A 164 -8.24 0.15 13.28
CA ALA A 164 -9.01 1.37 13.10
C ALA A 164 -9.70 1.40 11.74
N GLY A 165 -8.99 1.00 10.67
CA GLY A 165 -9.54 0.90 9.31
C GLY A 165 -10.70 -0.08 9.22
N PHE A 166 -10.57 -1.30 9.76
CA PHE A 166 -11.67 -2.28 9.77
C PHE A 166 -12.88 -1.81 10.58
N VAL A 167 -12.66 -1.33 11.80
CA VAL A 167 -13.76 -0.80 12.64
C VAL A 167 -14.49 0.32 11.92
N TYR A 168 -13.75 1.23 11.31
CA TYR A 168 -14.32 2.35 10.58
C TYR A 168 -15.02 1.90 9.29
N ALA A 169 -14.46 0.95 8.55
CA ALA A 169 -15.09 0.36 7.37
C ALA A 169 -16.44 -0.27 7.70
N PHE A 170 -16.52 -1.08 8.76
CA PHE A 170 -17.79 -1.67 9.21
C PHE A 170 -18.81 -0.62 9.65
N ALA A 171 -18.37 0.44 10.33
CA ALA A 171 -19.25 1.54 10.72
C ALA A 171 -19.85 2.27 9.49
N LEU A 172 -19.05 2.45 8.42
CA LEU A 172 -19.54 3.03 7.16
C LEU A 172 -20.48 2.07 6.42
N MET A 173 -20.13 0.78 6.34
CA MET A 173 -20.99 -0.23 5.71
C MET A 173 -22.35 -0.31 6.40
N ALA A 174 -22.39 -0.21 7.74
CA ALA A 174 -23.64 -0.20 8.50
C ALA A 174 -24.52 1.01 8.14
N LYS A 175 -23.94 2.16 7.79
CA LYS A 175 -24.68 3.33 7.28
C LYS A 175 -25.09 3.18 5.81
N GLY A 176 -24.37 2.37 5.05
CA GLY A 176 -24.55 2.17 3.61
C GLY A 176 -25.69 1.24 3.21
N GLY A 177 -26.56 0.79 4.12
CA GLY A 177 -27.63 -0.16 3.86
C GLY A 177 -28.82 0.34 3.02
N GLY A 178 -28.79 1.59 2.57
CA GLY A 178 -29.87 2.20 1.78
C GLY A 178 -29.51 2.38 0.30
N THR A 179 -30.55 2.42 -0.57
CA THR A 179 -30.39 2.66 -2.02
C THR A 179 -30.29 4.15 -2.39
N SER A 180 -30.33 5.05 -1.41
CA SER A 180 -30.11 6.49 -1.62
C SER A 180 -28.68 6.79 -2.07
N ALA A 181 -28.44 7.92 -2.71
CA ALA A 181 -27.12 8.35 -3.14
C ALA A 181 -26.14 8.48 -1.95
N GLU A 182 -26.63 8.96 -0.81
CA GLU A 182 -25.85 9.04 0.44
C GLU A 182 -25.51 7.64 0.98
N GLY A 183 -26.50 6.73 1.05
CA GLY A 183 -26.27 5.33 1.41
C GLY A 183 -25.27 4.65 0.51
N GLY A 184 -25.36 4.87 -0.81
CA GLY A 184 -24.41 4.38 -1.81
C GLY A 184 -23.00 4.90 -1.61
N ALA A 185 -22.84 6.15 -1.18
CA ALA A 185 -21.53 6.72 -0.85
C ALA A 185 -20.90 6.03 0.35
N TYR A 186 -21.64 5.82 1.44
CA TYR A 186 -21.15 5.07 2.61
C TYR A 186 -20.88 3.60 2.29
N TYR A 187 -21.72 2.97 1.47
CA TYR A 187 -21.51 1.60 0.99
C TYR A 187 -20.18 1.48 0.24
N THR A 188 -19.93 2.35 -0.72
CA THR A 188 -18.70 2.39 -1.52
C THR A 188 -17.48 2.68 -0.64
N ALA A 189 -17.53 3.74 0.17
CA ALA A 189 -16.44 4.13 1.05
C ALA A 189 -16.09 3.04 2.06
N GLY A 190 -17.09 2.38 2.66
CA GLY A 190 -16.90 1.32 3.63
C GLY A 190 -16.18 0.10 3.04
N HIS A 191 -16.62 -0.39 1.87
CA HIS A 191 -15.98 -1.52 1.21
C HIS A 191 -14.56 -1.20 0.75
N VAL A 192 -14.32 -0.04 0.16
CA VAL A 192 -12.97 0.38 -0.24
C VAL A 192 -12.07 0.52 0.98
N LEU A 193 -12.56 1.13 2.06
CA LEU A 193 -11.79 1.27 3.30
C LEU A 193 -11.45 -0.08 3.94
N PHE A 194 -12.35 -1.09 3.81
CA PHE A 194 -12.04 -2.46 4.24
C PHE A 194 -10.82 -3.01 3.51
N GLY A 195 -10.75 -2.89 2.19
CA GLY A 195 -9.59 -3.34 1.41
C GLY A 195 -8.32 -2.56 1.76
N LEU A 196 -8.41 -1.25 2.01
CA LEU A 196 -7.27 -0.45 2.48
C LEU A 196 -6.80 -0.91 3.87
N ALA A 197 -7.70 -1.31 4.77
CA ALA A 197 -7.38 -1.88 6.07
C ALA A 197 -6.69 -3.26 5.94
N ALA A 198 -7.08 -4.09 4.97
CA ALA A 198 -6.43 -5.36 4.66
C ALA A 198 -4.99 -5.15 4.16
N ILE A 199 -4.71 -4.08 3.41
CA ILE A 199 -3.34 -3.69 3.05
C ILE A 199 -2.56 -3.29 4.31
N CYS A 200 -3.13 -2.49 5.23
CA CYS A 200 -2.47 -2.18 6.50
C CYS A 200 -2.15 -3.45 7.31
N ALA A 201 -3.07 -4.42 7.36
CA ALA A 201 -2.85 -5.72 7.99
C ALA A 201 -1.71 -6.52 7.31
N SER A 202 -1.64 -6.50 5.98
CA SER A 202 -0.56 -7.11 5.20
C SER A 202 0.80 -6.47 5.50
N LEU A 203 0.85 -5.16 5.76
CA LEU A 203 2.08 -4.44 6.14
C LEU A 203 2.58 -4.80 7.54
N ILE A 204 1.73 -5.34 8.44
CA ILE A 204 2.18 -5.92 9.72
C ILE A 204 3.21 -7.00 9.46
N ALA A 205 2.97 -7.86 8.46
CA ALA A 205 3.87 -8.94 8.10
C ALA A 205 5.28 -8.43 7.73
N LEU A 206 5.37 -7.34 6.97
CA LEU A 206 6.67 -6.74 6.59
C LEU A 206 7.40 -6.16 7.80
N VAL A 207 6.71 -5.32 8.58
CA VAL A 207 7.32 -4.68 9.76
C VAL A 207 7.75 -5.71 10.78
N ALA A 208 6.91 -6.72 11.06
CA ALA A 208 7.22 -7.78 12.00
C ALA A 208 8.43 -8.61 11.52
N SER A 209 8.48 -8.97 10.24
CA SER A 209 9.61 -9.71 9.66
C SER A 209 10.92 -8.93 9.79
N ILE A 210 10.93 -7.63 9.47
CA ILE A 210 12.12 -6.77 9.59
C ILE A 210 12.55 -6.66 11.06
N VAL A 211 11.63 -6.32 11.97
CA VAL A 211 11.93 -6.17 13.40
C VAL A 211 12.47 -7.46 14.00
N ARG A 212 11.93 -8.63 13.62
CA ARG A 212 12.38 -9.94 14.08
C ARG A 212 13.77 -10.31 13.54
N GLN A 213 14.06 -9.96 12.27
CA GLN A 213 15.38 -10.18 11.68
C GLN A 213 16.45 -9.33 12.35
N VAL A 214 16.18 -8.04 12.53
CA VAL A 214 17.11 -7.10 13.22
C VAL A 214 17.45 -7.59 14.63
N ARG A 215 16.50 -8.28 15.28
CA ARG A 215 16.71 -8.83 16.64
C ARG A 215 17.24 -10.27 16.66
N ASN A 216 17.62 -10.84 15.53
CA ASN A 216 18.01 -12.25 15.41
C ASN A 216 17.00 -13.25 16.02
N SER A 217 15.73 -12.90 16.06
CA SER A 217 14.65 -13.69 16.68
C SER A 217 13.66 -14.29 15.65
N PHE A 218 14.05 -14.37 14.38
CA PHE A 218 13.18 -14.83 13.27
C PHE A 218 13.34 -16.33 13.02
N GLY A 219 12.58 -17.15 13.74
CA GLY A 219 12.58 -18.61 13.63
C GLY A 219 11.87 -19.14 12.39
N GLU A 220 12.18 -20.39 11.97
CA GLU A 220 11.59 -21.01 10.78
C GLU A 220 10.05 -21.03 10.74
N PRO A 221 9.32 -21.47 11.79
CA PRO A 221 7.86 -21.50 11.72
C PRO A 221 7.23 -20.11 11.60
N GLU A 222 7.89 -19.07 12.10
CA GLU A 222 7.40 -17.70 12.03
C GLU A 222 7.54 -17.11 10.62
N ARG A 223 8.55 -17.52 9.85
CA ARG A 223 8.81 -17.06 8.48
C ARG A 223 7.62 -17.33 7.56
N TYR A 224 6.97 -18.48 7.70
CA TYR A 224 5.81 -18.86 6.90
C TYR A 224 4.52 -18.16 7.35
N ARG A 225 4.34 -17.92 8.66
CA ARG A 225 3.12 -17.33 9.21
C ARG A 225 2.84 -15.93 8.67
N TRP A 226 3.86 -15.11 8.53
CA TRP A 226 3.69 -13.76 8.01
C TRP A 226 3.29 -13.73 6.54
N GLY A 227 3.82 -14.63 5.72
CA GLY A 227 3.38 -14.78 4.33
C GLY A 227 1.90 -15.17 4.23
N TRP A 228 1.45 -16.11 5.11
CA TRP A 228 0.05 -16.50 5.15
C TRP A 228 -0.90 -15.37 5.50
N LEU A 229 -0.53 -14.47 6.40
CA LEU A 229 -1.35 -13.29 6.72
C LEU A 229 -1.62 -12.46 5.46
N VAL A 230 -0.60 -12.22 4.65
CA VAL A 230 -0.73 -11.43 3.41
C VAL A 230 -1.60 -12.16 2.38
N ILE A 231 -1.42 -13.47 2.21
CA ILE A 231 -2.25 -14.31 1.32
C ILE A 231 -3.73 -14.22 1.75
N VAL A 232 -4.00 -14.41 3.03
CA VAL A 232 -5.38 -14.38 3.56
C VAL A 232 -6.02 -13.01 3.32
N MET A 233 -5.32 -11.91 3.62
CA MET A 233 -5.86 -10.57 3.41
C MET A 233 -6.15 -10.28 1.93
N GLY A 234 -5.19 -10.59 1.03
CA GLY A 234 -5.40 -10.42 -0.41
C GLY A 234 -6.52 -11.29 -0.97
N THR A 235 -6.64 -12.54 -0.48
CA THR A 235 -7.72 -13.45 -0.89
C THR A 235 -9.08 -12.94 -0.43
N ILE A 236 -9.18 -12.47 0.82
CA ILE A 236 -10.43 -11.90 1.36
C ILE A 236 -10.87 -10.71 0.51
N ASP A 237 -9.96 -9.80 0.16
CA ASP A 237 -10.31 -8.64 -0.67
C ASP A 237 -10.83 -9.04 -2.05
N ILE A 238 -10.15 -9.99 -2.72
CA ILE A 238 -10.59 -10.46 -4.04
C ILE A 238 -11.94 -11.16 -3.94
N LEU A 239 -12.11 -12.07 -2.97
CA LEU A 239 -13.37 -12.79 -2.81
C LEU A 239 -14.52 -11.88 -2.40
N LEU A 240 -14.27 -10.91 -1.52
CA LEU A 240 -15.27 -9.91 -1.14
C LEU A 240 -15.63 -9.03 -2.33
N GLY A 241 -14.64 -8.59 -3.11
CA GLY A 241 -14.89 -7.82 -4.34
C GLY A 241 -15.72 -8.60 -5.36
N ALA A 242 -15.38 -9.86 -5.61
CA ALA A 242 -16.14 -10.75 -6.48
C ALA A 242 -17.56 -11.00 -5.95
N TYR A 243 -17.71 -11.19 -4.63
CA TYR A 243 -19.00 -11.35 -3.98
C TYR A 243 -19.88 -10.10 -4.15
N VAL A 244 -19.31 -8.91 -3.90
CA VAL A 244 -20.01 -7.62 -4.07
C VAL A 244 -20.49 -7.45 -5.51
N LEU A 245 -19.70 -7.82 -6.51
CA LEU A 245 -20.07 -7.74 -7.92
C LEU A 245 -21.17 -8.75 -8.29
N ALA A 246 -21.07 -9.98 -7.80
CA ALA A 246 -21.91 -11.09 -8.27
C ALA A 246 -23.24 -11.22 -7.52
N SER A 247 -23.26 -10.94 -6.20
CA SER A 247 -24.39 -11.27 -5.33
C SER A 247 -25.09 -10.07 -4.72
N SER A 248 -24.55 -8.87 -4.86
CA SER A 248 -25.19 -7.67 -4.34
C SER A 248 -26.16 -7.09 -5.36
N ASP A 249 -27.42 -6.91 -4.98
CA ASP A 249 -28.40 -6.15 -5.75
C ASP A 249 -28.26 -4.62 -5.56
N HIS A 250 -27.23 -4.22 -4.81
CA HIS A 250 -27.00 -2.80 -4.52
C HIS A 250 -26.59 -2.04 -5.79
N PRO A 251 -27.23 -0.90 -6.12
CA PRO A 251 -26.98 -0.17 -7.37
C PRO A 251 -25.54 0.35 -7.48
N TYR A 252 -24.84 0.59 -6.35
CA TYR A 252 -23.49 1.11 -6.30
C TYR A 252 -22.41 0.02 -6.14
N ARG A 253 -22.70 -1.25 -6.47
CA ARG A 253 -21.77 -2.39 -6.24
C ARG A 253 -20.52 -2.39 -7.12
N ILE A 254 -20.58 -1.79 -8.31
CA ILE A 254 -19.55 -1.90 -9.34
C ILE A 254 -18.22 -1.27 -8.86
N ALA A 255 -18.27 -0.04 -8.42
CA ALA A 255 -17.06 0.67 -8.00
C ALA A 255 -16.32 -0.03 -6.84
N PRO A 256 -16.95 -0.32 -5.68
CA PRO A 256 -16.27 -0.97 -4.58
C PRO A 256 -15.83 -2.39 -4.91
N GLY A 257 -16.61 -3.16 -5.66
CA GLY A 257 -16.26 -4.53 -6.04
C GLY A 257 -14.99 -4.59 -6.90
N CYS A 258 -14.92 -3.77 -7.95
CA CYS A 258 -13.73 -3.70 -8.80
C CYS A 258 -12.49 -3.18 -8.04
N ILE A 259 -12.65 -2.16 -7.19
CA ILE A 259 -11.55 -1.58 -6.40
C ILE A 259 -11.04 -2.59 -5.38
N LEU A 260 -11.91 -3.36 -4.70
CA LEU A 260 -11.50 -4.42 -3.77
C LEU A 260 -10.63 -5.48 -4.44
N ILE A 261 -10.99 -5.91 -5.65
CA ILE A 261 -10.14 -6.84 -6.43
C ILE A 261 -8.76 -6.23 -6.66
N GLY A 262 -8.68 -4.96 -7.05
CA GLY A 262 -7.42 -4.24 -7.22
C GLY A 262 -6.60 -4.15 -5.93
N LEU A 263 -7.23 -3.86 -4.79
CA LEU A 263 -6.58 -3.80 -3.48
C LEU A 263 -6.05 -5.18 -3.05
N GLY A 264 -6.77 -6.26 -3.34
CA GLY A 264 -6.29 -7.62 -3.15
C GLY A 264 -5.03 -7.92 -3.99
N LEU A 265 -4.95 -7.42 -5.22
CA LEU A 265 -3.73 -7.53 -6.05
C LEU A 265 -2.56 -6.74 -5.43
N VAL A 266 -2.80 -5.58 -4.81
CA VAL A 266 -1.77 -4.85 -4.04
C VAL A 266 -1.28 -5.69 -2.86
N CYS A 267 -2.15 -6.39 -2.11
CA CYS A 267 -1.74 -7.32 -1.06
C CYS A 267 -0.81 -8.40 -1.63
N TYR A 268 -1.12 -9.01 -2.76
CA TYR A 268 -0.24 -9.98 -3.41
C TYR A 268 1.09 -9.37 -3.87
N SER A 269 1.13 -8.10 -4.29
CA SER A 269 2.39 -7.39 -4.52
C SER A 269 3.25 -7.31 -3.24
N ILE A 270 2.62 -7.08 -2.08
CA ILE A 270 3.30 -7.04 -0.78
C ILE A 270 3.83 -8.43 -0.40
N LEU A 271 3.13 -9.50 -0.78
CA LEU A 271 3.57 -10.88 -0.53
C LEU A 271 4.98 -11.15 -1.04
N SER A 272 5.34 -10.61 -2.21
CA SER A 272 6.68 -10.77 -2.79
C SER A 272 7.79 -10.34 -1.84
N LYS A 273 7.59 -9.22 -1.13
CA LYS A 273 8.53 -8.72 -0.12
C LYS A 273 8.54 -9.59 1.15
N ALA A 274 7.35 -10.00 1.61
CA ALA A 274 7.24 -10.85 2.78
C ALA A 274 7.97 -12.18 2.55
N LEU A 275 7.86 -12.78 1.36
CA LEU A 275 8.54 -14.01 0.98
C LEU A 275 10.06 -13.79 0.85
N LEU A 276 10.51 -12.69 0.25
CA LEU A 276 11.93 -12.38 0.12
C LEU A 276 12.58 -12.16 1.49
N LEU A 277 11.95 -11.37 2.37
CA LEU A 277 12.43 -11.13 3.72
C LEU A 277 12.43 -12.41 4.57
N ALA A 278 11.47 -13.30 4.36
CA ALA A 278 11.42 -14.59 5.04
C ALA A 278 12.49 -15.58 4.56
N LEU A 279 13.25 -15.25 3.51
CA LEU A 279 14.24 -16.13 2.86
C LEU A 279 13.65 -17.48 2.41
N VAL A 280 12.34 -17.55 2.23
CA VAL A 280 11.61 -18.76 1.83
C VAL A 280 11.80 -19.05 0.34
N TRP A 281 11.90 -17.99 -0.45
CA TRP A 281 12.10 -18.09 -1.90
C TRP A 281 13.27 -17.21 -2.34
N ARG A 282 14.38 -17.85 -2.64
CA ARG A 282 15.62 -17.22 -3.13
C ARG A 282 15.68 -17.13 -4.66
N GLN A 283 14.58 -17.27 -5.38
CA GLN A 283 14.62 -17.35 -6.83
C GLN A 283 14.20 -16.02 -7.45
N SER A 284 14.78 -15.74 -8.62
CA SER A 284 14.53 -14.60 -9.52
C SER A 284 13.05 -14.34 -9.86
N PHE A 285 12.14 -15.11 -9.28
CA PHE A 285 10.70 -15.03 -9.53
C PHE A 285 9.96 -14.03 -8.62
N THR A 286 10.50 -13.72 -7.45
CA THR A 286 9.82 -12.82 -6.49
C THR A 286 9.58 -11.41 -7.04
N PRO A 287 10.49 -10.79 -7.82
CA PRO A 287 10.24 -9.49 -8.45
C PRO A 287 9.13 -9.53 -9.51
N MET A 288 8.85 -10.69 -10.08
CA MET A 288 7.80 -10.80 -11.12
C MET A 288 6.39 -10.67 -10.53
N ILE A 289 6.18 -11.00 -9.26
CA ILE A 289 4.86 -10.91 -8.62
C ILE A 289 4.30 -9.48 -8.69
N PRO A 290 5.03 -8.42 -8.26
CA PRO A 290 4.54 -7.05 -8.40
C PRO A 290 4.33 -6.61 -9.85
N VAL A 291 5.12 -7.11 -10.80
CA VAL A 291 4.93 -6.82 -12.23
C VAL A 291 3.63 -7.44 -12.72
N VAL A 292 3.39 -8.71 -12.41
CA VAL A 292 2.16 -9.42 -12.82
C VAL A 292 0.94 -8.75 -12.21
N THR A 293 0.97 -8.40 -10.92
CA THR A 293 -0.15 -7.72 -10.27
C THR A 293 -0.36 -6.30 -10.80
N ALA A 294 0.72 -5.57 -11.13
CA ALA A 294 0.63 -4.26 -11.78
C ALA A 294 -0.04 -4.37 -13.16
N LEU A 295 0.41 -5.32 -13.98
CA LEU A 295 -0.19 -5.57 -15.29
C LEU A 295 -1.66 -6.01 -15.17
N ALA A 296 -1.98 -6.88 -14.19
CA ALA A 296 -3.36 -7.28 -13.93
C ALA A 296 -4.25 -6.07 -13.58
N CYS A 297 -3.80 -5.17 -12.71
CA CYS A 297 -4.51 -3.92 -12.41
C CYS A 297 -4.69 -3.03 -13.65
N LEU A 298 -3.64 -2.88 -14.47
CA LEU A 298 -3.68 -2.05 -15.67
C LEU A 298 -4.61 -2.64 -16.74
N PHE A 299 -4.55 -3.94 -17.01
CA PHE A 299 -5.44 -4.61 -17.96
C PHE A 299 -6.89 -4.58 -17.48
N PHE A 300 -7.13 -4.83 -16.20
CA PHE A 300 -8.47 -4.71 -15.63
C PHE A 300 -8.97 -3.27 -15.72
N GLY A 301 -8.13 -2.27 -15.38
CA GLY A 301 -8.46 -0.86 -15.56
C GLY A 301 -8.78 -0.50 -17.02
N ALA A 302 -7.98 -0.97 -17.99
CA ALA A 302 -8.20 -0.75 -19.41
C ALA A 302 -9.52 -1.36 -19.89
N PHE A 303 -9.84 -2.57 -19.47
CA PHE A 303 -11.13 -3.22 -19.76
C PHE A 303 -12.31 -2.38 -19.21
N LEU A 304 -12.19 -1.85 -17.98
CA LEU A 304 -13.21 -1.01 -17.39
C LEU A 304 -13.30 0.37 -18.06
N PHE A 305 -12.21 0.88 -18.67
CA PHE A 305 -12.28 2.11 -19.48
C PHE A 305 -13.20 1.95 -20.69
N GLU A 306 -13.13 0.81 -21.36
CA GLU A 306 -14.02 0.48 -22.46
C GLU A 306 -15.47 0.35 -21.98
N ALA A 307 -15.69 -0.36 -20.88
CA ALA A 307 -17.01 -0.49 -20.26
C ALA A 307 -17.61 0.86 -19.83
N ALA A 308 -16.80 1.79 -19.36
CA ALA A 308 -17.21 3.12 -18.91
C ALA A 308 -17.78 4.00 -20.04
N VAL A 309 -17.55 3.65 -21.31
CA VAL A 309 -18.19 4.35 -22.46
C VAL A 309 -19.68 4.07 -22.51
N THR A 310 -20.11 2.89 -22.11
CA THR A 310 -21.51 2.47 -22.15
C THR A 310 -22.21 2.59 -20.80
N ASP A 311 -21.48 2.43 -19.69
CA ASP A 311 -21.98 2.50 -18.31
C ASP A 311 -21.06 3.34 -17.44
N PRO A 312 -21.48 4.56 -17.05
CA PRO A 312 -20.69 5.47 -16.21
C PRO A 312 -20.25 4.88 -14.86
N SER A 313 -20.94 3.85 -14.34
CA SER A 313 -20.56 3.21 -13.06
C SER A 313 -19.16 2.61 -13.05
N PHE A 314 -18.58 2.33 -14.23
CA PHE A 314 -17.20 1.87 -14.40
C PHE A 314 -16.18 3.00 -14.44
N PHE A 315 -16.59 4.27 -14.44
CA PHE A 315 -15.67 5.42 -14.58
C PHE A 315 -14.64 5.51 -13.45
N ILE A 316 -15.12 5.45 -12.20
CA ILE A 316 -14.26 5.55 -11.01
C ILE A 316 -13.30 4.36 -10.92
N PRO A 317 -13.77 3.09 -10.93
CA PRO A 317 -12.87 1.96 -10.73
C PRO A 317 -11.83 1.82 -11.84
N ALA A 318 -12.16 2.14 -13.10
CA ALA A 318 -11.21 2.13 -14.20
C ALA A 318 -9.97 2.98 -13.90
N ARG A 319 -10.16 4.18 -13.39
CA ARG A 319 -9.08 5.14 -13.12
C ARG A 319 -8.32 4.83 -11.85
N VAL A 320 -9.02 4.42 -10.81
CA VAL A 320 -8.40 4.00 -9.55
C VAL A 320 -7.50 2.77 -9.76
N LEU A 321 -7.92 1.79 -10.57
CA LEU A 321 -7.12 0.61 -10.90
C LEU A 321 -5.81 0.95 -11.62
N VAL A 322 -5.79 1.97 -12.49
CA VAL A 322 -4.55 2.46 -13.08
C VAL A 322 -3.59 2.98 -12.01
N GLY A 323 -4.11 3.75 -11.05
CA GLY A 323 -3.32 4.21 -9.89
C GLY A 323 -2.80 3.07 -9.01
N LEU A 324 -3.63 2.04 -8.76
CA LEU A 324 -3.21 0.83 -8.02
C LEU A 324 -2.15 0.04 -8.79
N GLY A 325 -2.24 -0.03 -10.11
CA GLY A 325 -1.20 -0.59 -10.98
C GLY A 325 0.13 0.14 -10.82
N ALA A 326 0.11 1.47 -10.76
CA ALA A 326 1.32 2.26 -10.47
C ALA A 326 1.90 1.94 -9.09
N VAL A 327 1.07 1.79 -8.05
CA VAL A 327 1.51 1.35 -6.70
C VAL A 327 2.14 -0.04 -6.74
N CYS A 328 1.53 -1.02 -7.40
CA CYS A 328 2.12 -2.36 -7.57
C CYS A 328 3.47 -2.29 -8.29
N PHE A 329 3.60 -1.46 -9.31
CA PHE A 329 4.87 -1.30 -10.03
C PHE A 329 5.96 -0.63 -9.18
N THR A 330 5.61 0.25 -8.24
CA THR A 330 6.58 0.79 -7.28
C THR A 330 7.11 -0.30 -6.34
N LEU A 331 6.29 -1.28 -5.97
CA LEU A 331 6.72 -2.41 -5.15
C LEU A 331 7.73 -3.30 -5.88
N PHE A 332 7.64 -3.43 -7.21
CA PHE A 332 8.67 -4.10 -8.02
C PHE A 332 10.05 -3.49 -7.81
N SER A 333 10.16 -2.17 -7.83
CA SER A 333 11.46 -1.51 -7.68
C SER A 333 12.13 -1.85 -6.35
N ILE A 334 11.36 -1.94 -5.26
CA ILE A 334 11.90 -2.24 -3.93
C ILE A 334 12.32 -3.71 -3.83
N VAL A 335 11.54 -4.63 -4.40
CA VAL A 335 11.89 -6.06 -4.41
C VAL A 335 13.16 -6.28 -5.22
N SER A 336 13.30 -5.64 -6.38
CA SER A 336 14.50 -5.72 -7.22
C SER A 336 15.75 -5.16 -6.52
N ILE A 337 15.62 -4.07 -5.76
CA ILE A 337 16.71 -3.50 -4.96
C ILE A 337 17.16 -4.49 -3.87
N LEU A 338 16.21 -5.12 -3.18
CA LEU A 338 16.51 -6.11 -2.14
C LEU A 338 17.18 -7.36 -2.72
N GLU A 339 16.72 -7.84 -3.86
CA GLU A 339 17.27 -9.02 -4.52
C GLU A 339 18.70 -8.78 -5.01
N GLU A 340 18.96 -7.64 -5.65
CA GLU A 340 20.30 -7.25 -6.12
C GLU A 340 21.28 -7.15 -4.93
N GLY A 341 20.83 -6.59 -3.80
CA GLY A 341 21.65 -6.46 -2.58
C GLY A 341 21.90 -7.79 -1.84
N THR A 342 21.09 -8.82 -2.09
CA THR A 342 21.27 -10.15 -1.48
C THR A 342 22.03 -11.12 -2.38
N SER A 343 22.20 -10.81 -3.66
CA SER A 343 22.91 -11.63 -4.65
C SER A 343 24.37 -11.23 -4.86
N SER A 344 24.77 -10.06 -4.41
CA SER A 344 26.16 -9.56 -4.40
C SER A 344 26.88 -9.92 -3.12
#